data_c4a12ed12c4acdfc65c3a5a8780217a8
#
_entry.id   c4a12ed12c4acdfc65c3a5a8780217a8
#
_cell.length_a   1.000
_cell.length_b   1.000
_cell.length_c   1.000
_cell.angle_alpha   90.00
_cell.angle_beta   90.00
_cell.angle_gamma   90.00
#
_symmetry.space_group_name_H-M   'P 1'
#
loop_
_entity.id
_entity.type
_entity.pdbx_description
1 polymer ?
#
loop_
_entity_poly.entity_id
_entity_poly.type
_entity_poly.pdbx_seq_one_letter_code
_entity_poly.pdbx_strand_id
1 'polypeptide(L)'
;NSDLKVGQLSIAIGNPFGFQCTVTTGVISALGRTLQSRSGRMIDNVIQTDAALNPGNSGGPLVDSSGMVIGVNTAIIKEAQGICFAIGAGTAEYIVGKLIMMGRIRRGYLGIAGQFMQIPLRVIHYNKLNSLNGVKVENLHKQKHIDNSQLKRGDIVVEFNGMPVHGMDSLQRFLDEDTIGLKVSLGILRKGYKQEVDVVPGEL
;
A
#
# COMPACT_ATOMS: atom_id res chain seq x y z
N ASN A 1 -0.29 19.14 -2.20
CA ASN A 1 -0.81 18.61 -0.92
C ASN A 1 0.27 18.32 0.14
N SER A 2 1.45 18.93 0.02
CA SER A 2 2.56 18.79 0.97
C SER A 2 2.35 19.55 2.29
N ASP A 3 1.27 20.30 2.44
CA ASP A 3 1.07 21.22 3.56
C ASP A 3 -0.08 20.85 4.50
N LEU A 4 -0.66 19.65 4.37
CA LEU A 4 -1.69 19.19 5.31
C LEU A 4 -1.13 19.02 6.71
N LYS A 5 -1.89 19.46 7.71
CA LYS A 5 -1.51 19.39 9.13
C LYS A 5 -2.57 18.69 9.95
N VAL A 6 -2.11 17.90 10.91
CA VAL A 6 -3.00 17.34 11.95
C VAL A 6 -3.67 18.49 12.70
N GLY A 7 -4.97 18.35 12.97
CA GLY A 7 -5.83 19.39 13.55
C GLY A 7 -6.48 20.32 12.53
N GLN A 8 -6.10 20.26 11.25
CA GLN A 8 -6.75 21.03 10.18
C GLN A 8 -8.18 20.53 9.96
N LEU A 9 -9.11 21.45 9.69
CA LEU A 9 -10.51 21.13 9.37
C LEU A 9 -10.58 20.24 8.13
N SER A 10 -11.38 19.20 8.21
CA SER A 10 -11.72 18.31 7.10
C SER A 10 -13.23 18.19 6.98
N ILE A 11 -13.74 18.26 5.75
CA ILE A 11 -15.16 18.24 5.42
C ILE A 11 -15.38 17.10 4.43
N ALA A 12 -16.14 16.09 4.84
CA ALA A 12 -16.50 14.98 3.97
C ALA A 12 -17.86 15.22 3.34
N ILE A 13 -17.93 15.05 2.03
CA ILE A 13 -19.15 15.24 1.24
C ILE A 13 -19.50 13.89 0.61
N GLY A 14 -20.78 13.54 0.63
CA GLY A 14 -21.25 12.28 0.07
C GLY A 14 -22.77 12.23 -0.06
N ASN A 15 -23.27 11.06 -0.47
CA ASN A 15 -24.70 10.77 -0.58
C ASN A 15 -25.03 9.46 0.15
N PRO A 16 -24.94 9.43 1.50
CA PRO A 16 -25.24 8.24 2.27
C PRO A 16 -26.71 7.88 2.16
N PHE A 17 -27.00 6.60 1.96
CA PHE A 17 -28.37 6.05 1.92
C PHE A 17 -29.33 6.70 0.92
N GLY A 18 -28.83 7.46 -0.05
CA GLY A 18 -29.66 8.16 -1.03
C GLY A 18 -30.38 9.42 -0.47
N PHE A 19 -30.03 9.87 0.75
CA PHE A 19 -30.54 11.10 1.35
C PHE A 19 -29.81 12.33 0.84
N GLN A 20 -29.76 12.60 -0.43
CA GLN A 20 -29.15 13.78 -1.06
C GLN A 20 -27.95 14.38 -0.27
N CYS A 21 -27.05 15.04 -0.93
CA CYS A 21 -25.79 15.60 -0.41
C CYS A 21 -25.66 15.76 1.11
N THR A 22 -24.96 14.86 1.76
CA THR A 22 -24.66 14.93 3.19
C THR A 22 -23.27 15.50 3.39
N VAL A 23 -23.13 16.44 4.28
CA VAL A 23 -21.85 17.04 4.66
C VAL A 23 -21.59 16.71 6.12
N THR A 24 -20.40 16.19 6.40
CA THR A 24 -19.91 15.97 7.78
C THR A 24 -18.57 16.65 7.97
N THR A 25 -18.32 17.17 9.16
CA THR A 25 -17.09 17.88 9.48
C THR A 25 -16.33 17.18 10.60
N GLY A 26 -15.04 17.33 10.56
CA GLY A 26 -14.09 16.86 11.56
C GLY A 26 -12.73 17.50 11.33
N VAL A 27 -11.69 16.87 11.85
CA VAL A 27 -10.31 17.33 11.67
C VAL A 27 -9.46 16.20 11.06
N ILE A 28 -8.34 16.57 10.50
CA ILE A 28 -7.28 15.62 10.17
C ILE A 28 -6.70 15.10 11.48
N SER A 29 -7.00 13.84 11.82
CA SER A 29 -6.54 13.21 13.06
C SER A 29 -5.12 12.66 12.94
N ALA A 30 -4.73 12.19 11.76
CA ALA A 30 -3.37 11.73 11.44
C ALA A 30 -3.11 11.75 9.94
N LEU A 31 -1.82 11.79 9.58
CA LEU A 31 -1.31 11.73 8.22
C LEU A 31 -0.31 10.57 8.08
N GLY A 32 -0.06 10.15 6.82
CA GLY A 32 0.94 9.13 6.53
C GLY A 32 0.61 7.74 7.08
N ARG A 33 -0.67 7.46 7.37
CA ARG A 33 -1.10 6.12 7.80
C ARG A 33 -1.13 5.16 6.62
N THR A 34 -1.00 3.88 6.93
CA THR A 34 -1.18 2.78 5.98
C THR A 34 -2.43 2.00 6.35
N LEU A 35 -3.30 1.77 5.38
CA LEU A 35 -4.56 1.03 5.55
C LEU A 35 -4.50 -0.26 4.73
N GLN A 36 -4.91 -1.38 5.33
CA GLN A 36 -5.07 -2.63 4.59
C GLN A 36 -6.43 -2.66 3.91
N SER A 37 -6.42 -2.83 2.58
CA SER A 37 -7.65 -3.01 1.79
C SER A 37 -8.29 -4.38 2.06
N ARG A 38 -9.54 -4.55 1.65
CA ARG A 38 -10.26 -5.85 1.74
C ARG A 38 -9.57 -6.98 0.98
N SER A 39 -8.80 -6.66 -0.06
CA SER A 39 -7.98 -7.62 -0.82
C SER A 39 -6.65 -7.95 -0.16
N GLY A 40 -6.40 -7.47 1.08
CA GLY A 40 -5.13 -7.64 1.79
C GLY A 40 -4.01 -6.70 1.37
N ARG A 41 -4.27 -5.81 0.41
CA ARG A 41 -3.28 -4.87 -0.10
C ARG A 41 -3.16 -3.65 0.81
N MET A 42 -1.92 -3.16 0.97
CA MET A 42 -1.68 -1.93 1.72
C MET A 42 -1.91 -0.70 0.84
N ILE A 43 -2.60 0.29 1.39
CA ILE A 43 -2.84 1.61 0.82
C ILE A 43 -2.08 2.59 1.71
N ASP A 44 -1.00 3.14 1.17
CA ASP A 44 -0.16 4.06 1.91
C ASP A 44 -0.69 5.50 1.85
N ASN A 45 -0.15 6.31 2.77
CA ASN A 45 -0.36 7.75 2.80
C ASN A 45 -1.85 8.15 2.85
N VAL A 46 -2.65 7.38 3.60
CA VAL A 46 -4.04 7.75 3.85
C VAL A 46 -4.14 8.84 4.91
N ILE A 47 -5.15 9.69 4.76
CA ILE A 47 -5.55 10.71 5.71
C ILE A 47 -6.51 10.06 6.71
N GLN A 48 -6.24 10.16 7.99
CA GLN A 48 -7.19 9.80 9.04
C GLN A 48 -7.96 11.05 9.46
N THR A 49 -9.28 10.93 9.59
CA THR A 49 -10.18 12.00 10.05
C THR A 49 -11.24 11.44 11.00
N ASP A 50 -11.79 12.28 11.86
CA ASP A 50 -12.96 12.00 12.69
C ASP A 50 -14.25 12.53 12.07
N ALA A 51 -14.19 13.17 10.88
CA ALA A 51 -15.39 13.48 10.10
C ALA A 51 -16.20 12.20 9.88
N ALA A 52 -17.48 12.22 10.27
CA ALA A 52 -18.33 11.03 10.23
C ALA A 52 -18.50 10.52 8.77
N LEU A 53 -17.98 9.32 8.50
CA LEU A 53 -18.17 8.64 7.22
C LEU A 53 -19.19 7.51 7.40
N ASN A 54 -20.21 7.50 6.57
CA ASN A 54 -21.23 6.46 6.50
C ASN A 54 -21.23 5.79 5.12
N PRO A 55 -21.82 4.60 4.97
CA PRO A 55 -22.02 4.01 3.65
C PRO A 55 -22.71 5.00 2.71
N GLY A 56 -22.08 5.31 1.56
CA GLY A 56 -22.51 6.32 0.59
C GLY A 56 -21.62 7.56 0.55
N ASN A 57 -20.78 7.79 1.57
CA ASN A 57 -19.75 8.84 1.51
C ASN A 57 -18.47 8.35 0.81
N SER A 58 -18.24 7.03 0.72
CA SER A 58 -17.11 6.45 0.02
C SER A 58 -17.12 6.82 -1.46
N GLY A 59 -15.99 7.26 -1.98
CA GLY A 59 -15.84 7.83 -3.33
C GLY A 59 -16.12 9.31 -3.41
N GLY A 60 -16.75 9.93 -2.38
CA GLY A 60 -16.94 11.37 -2.29
C GLY A 60 -15.67 12.10 -1.86
N PRO A 61 -15.58 13.42 -2.09
CA PRO A 61 -14.41 14.19 -1.72
C PRO A 61 -14.32 14.43 -0.21
N LEU A 62 -13.07 14.46 0.29
CA LEU A 62 -12.70 15.11 1.54
C LEU A 62 -12.09 16.47 1.17
N VAL A 63 -12.65 17.56 1.66
CA VAL A 63 -12.17 18.91 1.35
C VAL A 63 -11.69 19.63 2.61
N ASP A 64 -10.85 20.63 2.45
CA ASP A 64 -10.42 21.52 3.53
C ASP A 64 -11.37 22.73 3.69
N SER A 65 -11.03 23.65 4.61
CA SER A 65 -11.79 24.88 4.87
C SER A 65 -11.85 25.85 3.68
N SER A 66 -10.97 25.69 2.69
CA SER A 66 -10.95 26.49 1.45
C SER A 66 -11.76 25.85 0.32
N GLY A 67 -12.36 24.67 0.57
CA GLY A 67 -13.08 23.89 -0.44
C GLY A 67 -12.17 23.11 -1.39
N MET A 68 -10.86 23.03 -1.10
CA MET A 68 -9.91 22.26 -1.90
C MET A 68 -10.00 20.78 -1.55
N VAL A 69 -10.03 19.91 -2.56
CA VAL A 69 -10.03 18.45 -2.36
C VAL A 69 -8.66 18.02 -1.82
N ILE A 70 -8.67 17.50 -0.59
CA ILE A 70 -7.49 16.96 0.09
C ILE A 70 -7.43 15.44 0.03
N GLY A 71 -8.54 14.78 -0.28
CA GLY A 71 -8.60 13.32 -0.40
C GLY A 71 -9.93 12.81 -0.94
N VAL A 72 -10.01 11.48 -1.09
CA VAL A 72 -11.22 10.75 -1.49
C VAL A 72 -11.60 9.80 -0.34
N ASN A 73 -12.81 9.98 0.20
CA ASN A 73 -13.33 9.17 1.29
C ASN A 73 -13.37 7.69 0.92
N THR A 74 -12.87 6.79 1.78
CA THR A 74 -12.77 5.38 1.37
C THR A 74 -13.25 4.38 2.40
N ALA A 75 -12.88 4.50 3.67
CA ALA A 75 -13.14 3.46 4.65
C ALA A 75 -13.37 4.00 6.06
N ILE A 76 -14.07 3.18 6.84
CA ILE A 76 -14.24 3.32 8.28
C ILE A 76 -13.80 2.04 8.97
N ILE A 77 -13.26 2.13 10.16
CA ILE A 77 -13.10 0.99 11.06
C ILE A 77 -14.41 0.86 11.84
N LYS A 78 -15.22 -0.14 11.52
CA LYS A 78 -16.57 -0.31 12.08
C LYS A 78 -16.59 -0.42 13.60
N GLU A 79 -15.54 -0.99 14.19
CA GLU A 79 -15.37 -1.22 15.61
C GLU A 79 -14.83 0.01 16.37
N ALA A 80 -14.43 1.07 15.65
CA ALA A 80 -13.84 2.27 16.23
C ALA A 80 -14.56 3.52 15.72
N GLN A 81 -15.34 4.14 16.62
CA GLN A 81 -16.00 5.41 16.32
C GLN A 81 -14.96 6.52 16.11
N GLY A 82 -15.20 7.39 15.12
CA GLY A 82 -14.31 8.53 14.85
C GLY A 82 -12.99 8.18 14.18
N ILE A 83 -12.82 6.95 13.67
CA ILE A 83 -11.65 6.57 12.87
C ILE A 83 -12.09 6.30 11.43
N CYS A 84 -11.96 7.32 10.62
CA CYS A 84 -12.28 7.31 9.20
C CYS A 84 -11.03 7.59 8.36
N PHE A 85 -11.02 7.10 7.12
CA PHE A 85 -9.88 7.23 6.23
C PHE A 85 -10.27 7.76 4.86
N ALA A 86 -9.39 8.60 4.30
CA ALA A 86 -9.46 9.04 2.92
C ALA A 86 -8.12 8.79 2.21
N ILE A 87 -8.17 8.45 0.94
CA ILE A 87 -6.98 8.38 0.09
C ILE A 87 -6.54 9.82 -0.19
N GLY A 88 -5.30 10.16 0.11
CA GLY A 88 -4.78 11.51 -0.12
C GLY A 88 -4.88 11.94 -1.59
N ALA A 89 -5.18 13.21 -1.83
CA ALA A 89 -5.45 13.73 -3.18
C ALA A 89 -4.31 13.45 -4.18
N GLY A 90 -3.04 13.52 -3.77
CA GLY A 90 -1.92 13.19 -4.67
C GLY A 90 -1.94 11.73 -5.15
N THR A 91 -2.26 10.79 -4.27
CA THR A 91 -2.44 9.38 -4.65
C THR A 91 -3.66 9.22 -5.56
N ALA A 92 -4.78 9.88 -5.24
CA ALA A 92 -5.99 9.83 -6.04
C ALA A 92 -5.75 10.40 -7.44
N GLU A 93 -5.07 11.54 -7.57
CA GLU A 93 -4.73 12.17 -8.84
C GLU A 93 -3.89 11.26 -9.74
N TYR A 94 -2.84 10.64 -9.18
CA TYR A 94 -2.02 9.68 -9.90
C TYR A 94 -2.85 8.49 -10.43
N ILE A 95 -3.68 7.90 -9.56
CA ILE A 95 -4.52 6.75 -9.88
C ILE A 95 -5.57 7.11 -10.94
N VAL A 96 -6.28 8.23 -10.76
CA VAL A 96 -7.30 8.72 -11.70
C VAL A 96 -6.69 9.04 -13.04
N GLY A 97 -5.52 9.71 -13.07
CA GLY A 97 -4.78 9.97 -14.31
C GLY A 97 -4.48 8.68 -15.09
N LYS A 98 -3.99 7.65 -14.41
CA LYS A 98 -3.75 6.33 -15.03
C LYS A 98 -5.04 5.67 -15.54
N LEU A 99 -6.12 5.73 -14.77
CA LEU A 99 -7.42 5.16 -15.17
C LEU A 99 -8.00 5.87 -16.39
N ILE A 100 -7.89 7.21 -16.48
CA ILE A 100 -8.35 7.98 -17.64
C ILE A 100 -7.54 7.65 -18.89
N MET A 101 -6.21 7.58 -18.75
CA MET A 101 -5.30 7.36 -19.89
C MET A 101 -5.29 5.91 -20.38
N MET A 102 -5.34 4.93 -19.45
CA MET A 102 -5.08 3.54 -19.74
C MET A 102 -6.28 2.62 -19.47
N GLY A 103 -7.35 3.13 -18.85
CA GLY A 103 -8.55 2.36 -18.49
C GLY A 103 -8.33 1.40 -17.31
N ARG A 104 -7.08 1.18 -16.90
CA ARG A 104 -6.70 0.25 -15.81
C ARG A 104 -5.37 0.63 -15.20
N ILE A 105 -5.12 0.11 -14.00
CA ILE A 105 -3.82 0.17 -13.33
C ILE A 105 -3.17 -1.20 -13.42
N ARG A 106 -2.01 -1.27 -14.04
CA ARG A 106 -1.20 -2.49 -14.09
C ARG A 106 -0.28 -2.53 -12.88
N ARG A 107 -0.09 -3.71 -12.33
CA ARG A 107 0.79 -3.90 -11.18
C ARG A 107 1.55 -5.21 -11.32
N GLY A 108 2.82 -5.17 -10.91
CA GLY A 108 3.66 -6.35 -10.86
C GLY A 108 3.21 -7.33 -9.75
N TYR A 109 3.42 -8.60 -10.00
CA TYR A 109 3.15 -9.67 -9.05
C TYR A 109 4.23 -10.74 -9.14
N LEU A 110 4.81 -11.12 -8.00
CA LEU A 110 5.86 -12.14 -7.91
C LEU A 110 5.35 -13.57 -7.84
N GLY A 111 4.03 -13.76 -7.75
CA GLY A 111 3.47 -15.10 -7.55
C GLY A 111 3.79 -15.69 -6.18
N ILE A 112 3.93 -14.86 -5.15
CA ILE A 112 4.21 -15.32 -3.79
C ILE A 112 3.06 -14.96 -2.83
N ALA A 113 2.80 -15.85 -1.88
CA ALA A 113 2.13 -15.51 -0.63
C ALA A 113 3.21 -15.20 0.39
N GLY A 114 3.26 -13.96 0.88
CA GLY A 114 4.28 -13.48 1.81
C GLY A 114 3.70 -13.12 3.17
N GLN A 115 4.50 -13.31 4.21
CA GLN A 115 4.19 -12.92 5.58
C GLN A 115 5.30 -12.00 6.10
N PHE A 116 4.91 -10.96 6.85
CA PHE A 116 5.86 -10.12 7.58
C PHE A 116 6.71 -10.98 8.53
N MET A 117 8.02 -10.75 8.55
CA MET A 117 8.93 -11.42 9.45
C MET A 117 9.97 -10.46 10.01
N GLN A 118 10.12 -10.41 11.31
CA GLN A 118 11.22 -9.73 11.97
C GLN A 118 12.49 -10.60 11.91
N ILE A 119 13.61 -9.99 11.53
CA ILE A 119 14.88 -10.69 11.34
C ILE A 119 15.70 -10.62 12.65
N PRO A 120 16.23 -11.73 13.14
CA PRO A 120 17.10 -11.72 14.32
C PRO A 120 18.32 -10.82 14.13
N LEU A 121 18.69 -10.03 15.13
CA LEU A 121 19.79 -9.06 15.06
C LEU A 121 21.11 -9.68 14.61
N ARG A 122 21.43 -10.89 15.08
CA ARG A 122 22.64 -11.62 14.66
C ARG A 122 22.69 -11.86 13.14
N VAL A 123 21.54 -12.13 12.51
CA VAL A 123 21.43 -12.36 11.05
C VAL A 123 21.59 -11.05 10.31
N ILE A 124 21.03 -9.96 10.83
CA ILE A 124 21.16 -8.60 10.29
C ILE A 124 22.65 -8.21 10.27
N HIS A 125 23.33 -8.31 11.42
CA HIS A 125 24.73 -7.97 11.54
C HIS A 125 25.62 -8.85 10.64
N TYR A 126 25.39 -10.16 10.61
CA TYR A 126 26.17 -11.09 9.81
C TYR A 126 26.06 -10.77 8.31
N ASN A 127 24.84 -10.47 7.82
CA ASN A 127 24.58 -10.22 6.41
C ASN A 127 24.62 -8.72 6.05
N LYS A 128 24.93 -7.82 7.00
CA LYS A 128 24.98 -6.36 6.82
C LYS A 128 23.70 -5.81 6.20
N LEU A 129 22.55 -6.24 6.72
CA LEU A 129 21.25 -5.82 6.19
C LEU A 129 20.88 -4.41 6.66
N ASN A 130 20.23 -3.66 5.77
CA ASN A 130 19.72 -2.32 6.05
C ASN A 130 18.25 -2.34 6.53
N SER A 131 17.67 -3.52 6.78
CA SER A 131 16.30 -3.67 7.29
C SER A 131 16.27 -4.61 8.48
N LEU A 132 15.43 -4.28 9.46
CA LEU A 132 15.13 -5.15 10.62
C LEU A 132 14.10 -6.24 10.29
N ASN A 133 13.42 -6.11 9.16
CA ASN A 133 12.29 -6.93 8.77
C ASN A 133 12.42 -7.38 7.32
N GLY A 134 11.59 -8.33 6.92
CA GLY A 134 11.48 -8.78 5.55
C GLY A 134 10.14 -9.49 5.29
N VAL A 135 9.99 -10.03 4.10
CA VAL A 135 8.82 -10.80 3.67
C VAL A 135 9.19 -12.26 3.53
N LYS A 136 8.70 -13.10 4.44
CA LYS A 136 8.88 -14.56 4.36
C LYS A 136 7.94 -15.13 3.30
N VAL A 137 8.48 -15.90 2.37
CA VAL A 137 7.74 -16.61 1.34
C VAL A 137 7.07 -17.84 1.97
N GLU A 138 5.75 -17.81 2.11
CA GLU A 138 4.97 -18.94 2.64
C GLU A 138 4.50 -19.87 1.55
N ASN A 139 4.19 -19.34 0.36
CA ASN A 139 3.79 -20.15 -0.77
C ASN A 139 4.23 -19.49 -2.10
N LEU A 140 4.32 -20.30 -3.15
CA LEU A 140 4.68 -19.87 -4.50
C LEU A 140 3.58 -20.32 -5.46
N HIS A 141 3.05 -19.37 -6.23
CA HIS A 141 2.06 -19.62 -7.27
C HIS A 141 2.75 -19.55 -8.62
N LYS A 142 2.72 -20.65 -9.37
CA LYS A 142 3.21 -20.68 -10.73
C LYS A 142 2.16 -20.10 -11.66
N GLN A 143 2.54 -19.07 -12.41
CA GLN A 143 1.71 -18.49 -13.46
C GLN A 143 2.55 -18.34 -14.73
N LYS A 144 1.89 -18.39 -15.89
CA LYS A 144 2.55 -18.44 -17.21
C LYS A 144 3.52 -17.30 -17.50
N HIS A 145 3.32 -16.14 -16.88
CA HIS A 145 4.09 -14.91 -17.13
C HIS A 145 4.93 -14.47 -15.93
N ILE A 146 5.14 -15.37 -14.96
CA ILE A 146 5.95 -15.11 -13.78
C ILE A 146 7.12 -16.09 -13.77
N ASP A 147 8.35 -15.60 -13.69
CA ASP A 147 9.48 -16.44 -13.35
C ASP A 147 9.94 -16.16 -11.92
N ASN A 148 9.55 -17.05 -11.02
CA ASN A 148 9.97 -17.08 -9.63
C ASN A 148 10.67 -18.40 -9.27
N SER A 149 11.21 -19.09 -10.27
CA SER A 149 11.79 -20.43 -10.15
C SER A 149 12.97 -20.52 -9.17
N GLN A 150 13.68 -19.42 -8.98
CA GLN A 150 14.79 -19.33 -8.03
C GLN A 150 14.34 -19.12 -6.57
N LEU A 151 13.11 -18.66 -6.34
CA LEU A 151 12.54 -18.51 -5.01
C LEU A 151 12.10 -19.86 -4.44
N LYS A 152 12.19 -19.99 -3.11
CA LYS A 152 11.75 -21.18 -2.37
C LYS A 152 10.90 -20.78 -1.18
N ARG A 153 9.97 -21.65 -0.80
CA ARG A 153 9.25 -21.50 0.45
C ARG A 153 10.24 -21.40 1.63
N GLY A 154 10.03 -20.43 2.49
CA GLY A 154 10.90 -20.14 3.64
C GLY A 154 12.01 -19.11 3.35
N ASP A 155 12.22 -18.69 2.10
CA ASP A 155 13.08 -17.54 1.81
C ASP A 155 12.48 -16.28 2.45
N ILE A 156 13.34 -15.36 2.86
CA ILE A 156 12.89 -14.06 3.38
C ILE A 156 13.42 -12.99 2.44
N VAL A 157 12.53 -12.31 1.72
CA VAL A 157 12.87 -11.20 0.85
C VAL A 157 13.23 -10.00 1.72
N VAL A 158 14.44 -9.48 1.54
CA VAL A 158 15.01 -8.36 2.32
C VAL A 158 15.43 -7.19 1.45
N GLU A 159 15.59 -7.41 0.14
CA GLU A 159 15.92 -6.34 -0.83
C GLU A 159 15.20 -6.60 -2.16
N PHE A 160 14.93 -5.51 -2.89
CA PHE A 160 14.41 -5.48 -4.24
C PHE A 160 15.25 -4.50 -5.05
N ASN A 161 16.00 -4.98 -6.05
CA ASN A 161 16.99 -4.22 -6.82
C ASN A 161 17.92 -3.39 -5.91
N GLY A 162 18.41 -3.99 -4.82
CA GLY A 162 19.28 -3.34 -3.84
C GLY A 162 18.60 -2.42 -2.83
N MET A 163 17.30 -2.12 -3.01
CA MET A 163 16.52 -1.32 -2.06
C MET A 163 15.97 -2.20 -0.94
N PRO A 164 16.02 -1.75 0.33
CA PRO A 164 15.58 -2.56 1.45
C PRO A 164 14.06 -2.79 1.43
N VAL A 165 13.65 -4.04 1.68
CA VAL A 165 12.26 -4.46 1.86
C VAL A 165 11.97 -4.56 3.35
N HIS A 166 11.06 -3.72 3.84
CA HIS A 166 10.67 -3.68 5.26
C HIS A 166 9.41 -4.50 5.58
N GLY A 167 8.67 -4.93 4.55
CA GLY A 167 7.43 -5.68 4.68
C GLY A 167 6.70 -5.79 3.34
N MET A 168 5.49 -6.35 3.36
CA MET A 168 4.67 -6.52 2.15
C MET A 168 4.34 -5.20 1.46
N ASP A 169 4.14 -4.13 2.23
CA ASP A 169 3.85 -2.79 1.73
C ASP A 169 4.99 -2.26 0.86
N SER A 170 6.25 -2.34 1.34
CA SER A 170 7.42 -1.91 0.58
C SER A 170 7.64 -2.77 -0.66
N LEU A 171 7.47 -4.09 -0.55
CA LEU A 171 7.58 -4.99 -1.69
C LEU A 171 6.51 -4.70 -2.75
N GLN A 172 5.27 -4.43 -2.35
CA GLN A 172 4.18 -4.09 -3.26
C GLN A 172 4.37 -2.73 -3.96
N ARG A 173 5.04 -1.77 -3.31
CA ARG A 173 5.40 -0.47 -3.93
C ARG A 173 6.42 -0.62 -5.04
N PHE A 174 7.39 -1.53 -4.87
CA PHE A 174 8.40 -1.81 -5.89
C PHE A 174 7.84 -2.59 -7.08
N LEU A 175 6.71 -3.29 -6.91
CA LEU A 175 6.05 -4.07 -7.95
C LEU A 175 5.00 -3.20 -8.69
N ASP A 176 5.47 -2.20 -9.40
CA ASP A 176 4.68 -1.34 -10.26
C ASP A 176 4.56 -1.89 -11.70
N GLU A 177 3.98 -1.10 -12.60
CA GLU A 177 3.83 -1.50 -13.99
C GLU A 177 5.16 -1.61 -14.73
N ASP A 178 6.17 -0.84 -14.31
CA ASP A 178 7.48 -0.79 -14.97
C ASP A 178 8.31 -2.05 -14.69
N THR A 179 7.94 -2.82 -13.66
CA THR A 179 8.59 -4.09 -13.32
C THR A 179 8.00 -5.31 -14.02
N ILE A 180 6.82 -5.18 -14.64
CA ILE A 180 6.12 -6.29 -15.29
C ILE A 180 6.91 -6.80 -16.49
N GLY A 181 7.25 -8.11 -16.48
CA GLY A 181 8.00 -8.76 -17.55
C GLY A 181 9.48 -8.42 -17.58
N LEU A 182 9.97 -7.58 -16.66
CA LEU A 182 11.39 -7.26 -16.54
C LEU A 182 12.04 -8.12 -15.46
N LYS A 183 13.28 -8.48 -15.70
CA LYS A 183 14.11 -9.19 -14.74
C LYS A 183 14.50 -8.25 -13.61
N VAL A 184 14.17 -8.62 -12.37
CA VAL A 184 14.53 -7.87 -11.15
C VAL A 184 15.34 -8.77 -10.21
N SER A 185 16.27 -8.18 -9.47
CA SER A 185 17.07 -8.88 -8.47
C SER A 185 16.42 -8.77 -7.09
N LEU A 186 16.26 -9.90 -6.43
CA LEU A 186 15.82 -9.95 -5.02
C LEU A 186 16.98 -10.38 -4.13
N GLY A 187 17.29 -9.58 -3.12
CA GLY A 187 18.09 -10.02 -1.99
C GLY A 187 17.20 -10.85 -1.07
N ILE A 188 17.57 -12.11 -0.85
CA ILE A 188 16.84 -13.03 0.03
C ILE A 188 17.75 -13.56 1.14
N LEU A 189 17.15 -13.91 2.27
CA LEU A 189 17.79 -14.75 3.28
C LEU A 189 17.30 -16.19 3.10
N ARG A 190 18.24 -17.09 2.85
CA ARG A 190 18.00 -18.55 2.78
C ARG A 190 18.88 -19.23 3.81
N LYS A 191 18.26 -19.93 4.77
CA LYS A 191 18.97 -20.57 5.90
C LYS A 191 19.90 -19.61 6.67
N GLY A 192 19.52 -18.32 6.76
CA GLY A 192 20.28 -17.29 7.48
C GLY A 192 21.37 -16.59 6.66
N TYR A 193 21.60 -16.95 5.42
CA TYR A 193 22.59 -16.34 4.54
C TYR A 193 21.92 -15.53 3.45
N LYS A 194 22.44 -14.32 3.19
CA LYS A 194 21.99 -13.47 2.09
C LYS A 194 22.44 -14.05 0.76
N GLN A 195 21.51 -14.10 -0.18
CA GLN A 195 21.73 -14.52 -1.57
C GLN A 195 20.96 -13.59 -2.49
N GLU A 196 21.40 -13.44 -3.72
CA GLU A 196 20.66 -12.78 -4.77
C GLU A 196 20.01 -13.81 -5.67
N VAL A 197 18.76 -13.56 -6.04
CA VAL A 197 18.00 -14.37 -6.97
C VAL A 197 17.29 -13.46 -7.96
N ASP A 198 17.24 -13.91 -9.20
CA ASP A 198 16.54 -13.20 -10.26
C ASP A 198 15.10 -13.71 -10.38
N VAL A 199 14.19 -12.80 -10.58
CA VAL A 199 12.77 -13.09 -10.81
C VAL A 199 12.22 -12.21 -11.92
N VAL A 200 11.15 -12.65 -12.57
CA VAL A 200 10.41 -11.84 -13.55
C VAL A 200 8.97 -11.70 -13.04
N PRO A 201 8.57 -10.50 -12.52
CA PRO A 201 7.20 -10.26 -12.12
C PRO A 201 6.25 -10.35 -13.32
N GLY A 202 5.10 -10.99 -13.14
CA GLY A 202 3.98 -10.91 -14.08
C GLY A 202 3.01 -9.80 -13.73
N GLU A 203 1.94 -9.66 -14.51
CA GLU A 203 0.82 -8.77 -14.21
C GLU A 203 -0.15 -9.47 -13.23
N LEU A 204 -0.64 -8.71 -12.22
CA LEU A 204 -1.64 -9.19 -11.26
C LEU A 204 -3.03 -9.16 -11.87
#